data_bcd3a9f2414d32ad136772ccbfce6118
#
_entry.id   bcd3a9f2414d32ad136772ccbfce6118
#
_cell.length_a   1.000
_cell.length_b   1.000
_cell.length_c   1.000
_cell.angle_alpha   90.00
_cell.angle_beta   90.00
_cell.angle_gamma   90.00
#
_symmetry.space_group_name_H-M   'P 1'
#
loop_
_entity.id
_entity.type
_entity.pdbx_description
1 polymer ?
#
loop_
_entity_poly.entity_id
_entity_poly.type
_entity_poly.pdbx_seq_one_letter_code
_entity_poly.pdbx_strand_id
1 'polypeptide(L)'
;MLALLYWLLSYGVGNFMTAFFVGKVYNVNLQEKRSKNLGARNAGSVIGKAAFTWTLLGDLLKGILVVVLGRYLQLEEWVIVGGACFVILGHLFPVWLKFNGGKGVATFVGVGLVLSPELFLFMVIGTVLTALVTRSLTLGMLGGFFFYTSAIIISGQLQTYILLLLAIVLMLIKHKSNIQESLDRKK
;
A
#
# COMPACT_ATOMS: atom_id res chain seq x y z
N MET A 1 -6.92 -1.39 -25.44
CA MET A 1 -5.53 -0.93 -25.56
C MET A 1 -5.16 0.11 -24.51
N LEU A 2 -5.93 1.19 -24.34
CA LEU A 2 -5.63 2.26 -23.34
C LEU A 2 -5.58 1.75 -21.89
N ALA A 3 -6.51 0.89 -21.45
CA ALA A 3 -6.52 0.32 -20.11
C ALA A 3 -5.21 -0.46 -19.80
N LEU A 4 -4.77 -1.32 -20.73
CA LEU A 4 -3.53 -2.09 -20.54
C LEU A 4 -2.31 -1.17 -20.42
N LEU A 5 -2.21 -0.15 -21.26
CA LEU A 5 -1.13 0.83 -21.19
C LEU A 5 -1.14 1.57 -19.84
N TYR A 6 -2.31 2.02 -19.39
CA TYR A 6 -2.45 2.67 -18.09
C TYR A 6 -2.03 1.75 -16.93
N TRP A 7 -2.40 0.47 -16.95
CA TRP A 7 -2.00 -0.50 -15.93
C TRP A 7 -0.49 -0.76 -15.92
N LEU A 8 0.12 -0.89 -17.09
CA LEU A 8 1.58 -1.06 -17.22
C LEU A 8 2.34 0.19 -16.70
N LEU A 9 1.87 1.39 -17.03
CA LEU A 9 2.41 2.64 -16.50
C LEU A 9 2.23 2.73 -14.98
N SER A 10 1.06 2.35 -14.47
CA SER A 10 0.78 2.31 -13.03
C SER A 10 1.73 1.36 -12.29
N TYR A 11 1.98 0.17 -12.85
CA TYR A 11 2.99 -0.74 -12.34
C TYR A 11 4.39 -0.12 -12.36
N GLY A 12 4.76 0.55 -13.45
CA GLY A 12 6.02 1.30 -13.58
C GLY A 12 6.18 2.36 -12.48
N VAL A 13 5.13 3.15 -12.22
CA VAL A 13 5.10 4.12 -11.11
C VAL A 13 5.26 3.41 -9.76
N GLY A 14 4.60 2.27 -9.57
CA GLY A 14 4.73 1.44 -8.38
C GLY A 14 6.15 0.94 -8.14
N ASN A 15 6.89 0.61 -9.22
CA ASN A 15 8.29 0.16 -9.16
C ASN A 15 9.26 1.22 -8.62
N PHE A 16 8.87 2.51 -8.58
CA PHE A 16 9.68 3.52 -7.92
C PHE A 16 9.66 3.28 -6.40
N MET A 17 10.80 2.79 -5.89
CA MET A 17 10.96 2.42 -4.49
C MET A 17 11.60 3.55 -3.70
N THR A 18 10.78 4.43 -3.10
CA THR A 18 11.25 5.61 -2.36
C THR A 18 12.26 5.25 -1.28
N ALA A 19 12.00 4.18 -0.51
CA ALA A 19 12.92 3.71 0.52
C ALA A 19 14.32 3.35 0.00
N PHE A 20 14.41 2.81 -1.21
CA PHE A 20 15.69 2.48 -1.83
C PHE A 20 16.51 3.73 -2.13
N PHE A 21 15.87 4.73 -2.74
CA PHE A 21 16.56 6.00 -3.05
C PHE A 21 16.90 6.79 -1.79
N VAL A 22 16.02 6.83 -0.80
CA VAL A 22 16.30 7.40 0.52
C VAL A 22 17.50 6.69 1.15
N GLY A 23 17.53 5.35 1.14
CA GLY A 23 18.67 4.59 1.62
C GLY A 23 19.98 4.97 0.93
N LYS A 24 19.96 5.14 -0.41
CA LYS A 24 21.14 5.58 -1.17
C LYS A 24 21.62 6.97 -0.76
N VAL A 25 20.73 7.93 -0.56
CA VAL A 25 21.09 9.30 -0.11
C VAL A 25 21.81 9.26 1.24
N TYR A 26 21.41 8.35 2.13
CA TYR A 26 22.04 8.19 3.44
C TYR A 26 23.15 7.13 3.47
N ASN A 27 23.59 6.59 2.34
CA ASN A 27 24.59 5.52 2.22
C ASN A 27 24.24 4.26 3.05
N VAL A 28 22.96 3.89 3.12
CA VAL A 28 22.46 2.74 3.89
C VAL A 28 21.69 1.77 2.97
N ASN A 29 22.08 0.49 2.99
CA ASN A 29 21.31 -0.56 2.32
C ASN A 29 20.18 -1.06 3.24
N LEU A 30 18.96 -0.55 3.04
CA LEU A 30 17.79 -0.93 3.84
C LEU A 30 17.35 -2.39 3.66
N GLN A 31 17.73 -3.05 2.55
CA GLN A 31 17.44 -4.48 2.31
C GLN A 31 18.28 -5.43 3.18
N GLU A 32 19.32 -4.92 3.82
CA GLU A 32 20.19 -5.68 4.71
C GLU A 32 19.99 -5.34 6.19
N LYS A 33 19.24 -4.29 6.50
CA LYS A 33 19.09 -3.76 7.85
C LYS A 33 17.72 -4.07 8.45
N ARG A 34 17.70 -4.45 9.74
CA ARG A 34 16.50 -4.73 10.55
C ARG A 34 15.49 -5.64 9.81
N SER A 35 14.29 -5.12 9.46
CA SER A 35 13.26 -5.92 8.81
C SER A 35 13.53 -6.21 7.33
N LYS A 36 14.60 -5.67 6.76
CA LYS A 36 14.99 -5.81 5.34
C LYS A 36 13.91 -5.34 4.34
N ASN A 37 12.85 -4.70 4.84
CA ASN A 37 11.73 -4.22 4.04
C ASN A 37 12.00 -2.82 3.48
N LEU A 38 11.65 -2.58 2.21
CA LEU A 38 11.75 -1.28 1.56
C LEU A 38 10.49 -0.45 1.80
N GLY A 39 10.29 0.02 3.03
CA GLY A 39 9.18 0.87 3.42
C GLY A 39 9.52 1.83 4.54
N ALA A 40 8.65 2.82 4.76
CA ALA A 40 8.87 3.94 5.68
C ALA A 40 9.25 3.49 7.10
N ARG A 41 8.59 2.46 7.65
CA ARG A 41 8.88 1.97 9.01
C ARG A 41 10.32 1.47 9.16
N ASN A 42 10.83 0.75 8.17
CA ASN A 42 12.22 0.29 8.19
C ASN A 42 13.19 1.47 7.99
N ALA A 43 12.93 2.35 7.02
CA ALA A 43 13.72 3.55 6.79
C ALA A 43 13.82 4.40 8.06
N GLY A 44 12.68 4.64 8.72
CA GLY A 44 12.64 5.39 9.98
C GLY A 44 13.41 4.72 11.12
N SER A 45 13.31 3.41 11.24
CA SER A 45 13.98 2.66 12.33
C SER A 45 15.50 2.53 12.15
N VAL A 46 16.00 2.65 10.92
CA VAL A 46 17.43 2.49 10.58
C VAL A 46 18.12 3.82 10.44
N ILE A 47 17.48 4.80 9.78
CA ILE A 47 18.08 6.08 9.43
C ILE A 47 17.53 7.21 10.32
N GLY A 48 16.21 7.22 10.59
CA GLY A 48 15.58 8.24 11.42
C GLY A 48 14.31 8.85 10.82
N LYS A 49 13.74 9.84 11.54
CA LYS A 49 12.42 10.43 11.22
C LYS A 49 12.32 11.01 9.81
N ALA A 50 13.36 11.70 9.34
CA ALA A 50 13.37 12.29 7.99
C ALA A 50 13.22 11.21 6.91
N ALA A 51 13.97 10.09 7.03
CA ALA A 51 13.87 8.98 6.10
C ALA A 51 12.49 8.30 6.14
N PHE A 52 11.89 8.17 7.33
CA PHE A 52 10.49 7.73 7.46
C PHE A 52 9.56 8.64 6.66
N THR A 53 9.63 9.95 6.88
CA THR A 53 8.73 10.93 6.25
C THR A 53 8.87 10.93 4.73
N TRP A 54 10.10 11.01 4.20
CA TRP A 54 10.32 10.99 2.75
C TRP A 54 9.84 9.71 2.10
N THR A 55 10.11 8.56 2.74
CA THR A 55 9.63 7.27 2.22
C THR A 55 8.10 7.18 2.25
N LEU A 56 7.48 7.61 3.36
CA LEU A 56 6.03 7.61 3.50
C LEU A 56 5.37 8.48 2.43
N LEU A 57 5.84 9.72 2.28
CA LEU A 57 5.30 10.67 1.31
C LEU A 57 5.47 10.18 -0.13
N GLY A 58 6.64 9.70 -0.50
CA GLY A 58 6.87 9.20 -1.87
C GLY A 58 6.03 7.98 -2.20
N ASP A 59 5.87 7.05 -1.24
CA ASP A 59 5.03 5.86 -1.46
C ASP A 59 3.53 6.19 -1.46
N LEU A 60 3.09 7.20 -0.70
CA LEU A 60 1.72 7.71 -0.72
C LEU A 60 1.42 8.46 -2.01
N LEU A 61 2.31 9.37 -2.41
CA LEU A 61 2.13 10.20 -3.60
C LEU A 61 2.02 9.38 -4.89
N LYS A 62 2.75 8.27 -5.02
CA LYS A 62 2.62 7.41 -6.22
C LYS A 62 1.23 6.75 -6.33
N GLY A 63 0.59 6.41 -5.20
CA GLY A 63 -0.79 5.93 -5.18
C GLY A 63 -1.78 7.02 -5.60
N ILE A 64 -1.62 8.22 -5.03
CA ILE A 64 -2.43 9.40 -5.41
C ILE A 64 -2.26 9.69 -6.90
N LEU A 65 -1.01 9.77 -7.39
CA LEU A 65 -0.70 10.12 -8.77
C LEU A 65 -1.42 9.23 -9.78
N VAL A 66 -1.41 7.92 -9.56
CA VAL A 66 -2.05 6.98 -10.47
C VAL A 66 -3.55 7.22 -10.53
N VAL A 67 -4.24 7.37 -9.40
CA VAL A 67 -5.69 7.60 -9.39
C VAL A 67 -6.05 8.96 -10.01
N VAL A 68 -5.31 10.02 -9.67
CA VAL A 68 -5.52 11.36 -10.25
C VAL A 68 -5.32 11.35 -11.76
N LEU A 69 -4.27 10.66 -12.25
CA LEU A 69 -4.02 10.52 -13.68
C LEU A 69 -5.16 9.77 -14.38
N GLY A 70 -5.67 8.68 -13.80
CA GLY A 70 -6.79 7.94 -14.36
C GLY A 70 -8.04 8.78 -14.48
N ARG A 71 -8.34 9.59 -13.46
CA ARG A 71 -9.46 10.54 -13.47
C ARG A 71 -9.27 11.68 -14.49
N TYR A 72 -8.06 12.23 -14.54
CA TYR A 72 -7.72 13.26 -15.53
C TYR A 72 -7.89 12.76 -16.98
N LEU A 73 -7.56 11.50 -17.24
CA LEU A 73 -7.75 10.83 -18.52
C LEU A 73 -9.20 10.36 -18.74
N GLN A 74 -10.10 10.63 -17.81
CA GLN A 74 -11.52 10.24 -17.86
C GLN A 74 -11.73 8.74 -18.12
N LEU A 75 -10.86 7.91 -17.52
CA LEU A 75 -10.97 6.45 -17.65
C LEU A 75 -12.16 5.93 -16.84
N GLU A 76 -12.72 4.81 -17.27
CA GLU A 76 -13.77 4.12 -16.54
C GLU A 76 -13.27 3.68 -15.14
N GLU A 77 -14.14 3.68 -14.14
CA GLU A 77 -13.76 3.43 -12.74
C GLU A 77 -13.03 2.09 -12.57
N TRP A 78 -13.49 1.01 -13.21
CA TRP A 78 -12.82 -0.29 -13.12
C TRP A 78 -11.40 -0.28 -13.71
N VAL A 79 -11.12 0.57 -14.70
CA VAL A 79 -9.77 0.77 -15.26
C VAL A 79 -8.89 1.49 -14.25
N ILE A 80 -9.43 2.52 -13.57
CA ILE A 80 -8.71 3.25 -12.51
C ILE A 80 -8.41 2.33 -11.34
N VAL A 81 -9.35 1.51 -10.91
CA VAL A 81 -9.16 0.50 -9.85
C VAL A 81 -8.10 -0.53 -10.26
N GLY A 82 -8.08 -0.94 -11.53
CA GLY A 82 -7.00 -1.78 -12.06
C GLY A 82 -5.64 -1.10 -11.95
N GLY A 83 -5.52 0.18 -12.33
CA GLY A 83 -4.28 0.96 -12.14
C GLY A 83 -3.87 1.07 -10.68
N ALA A 84 -4.84 1.26 -9.77
CA ALA A 84 -4.61 1.25 -8.34
C ALA A 84 -4.04 -0.11 -7.84
N CYS A 85 -4.57 -1.22 -8.35
CA CYS A 85 -4.00 -2.55 -8.10
C CYS A 85 -2.56 -2.64 -8.62
N PHE A 86 -2.31 -2.22 -9.86
CA PHE A 86 -1.00 -2.34 -10.51
C PHE A 86 0.08 -1.45 -9.87
N VAL A 87 -0.24 -0.25 -9.37
CA VAL A 87 0.73 0.56 -8.61
C VAL A 87 1.12 -0.10 -7.29
N ILE A 88 0.17 -0.76 -6.63
CA ILE A 88 0.45 -1.53 -5.41
C ILE A 88 1.31 -2.75 -5.76
N LEU A 89 0.98 -3.50 -6.82
CA LEU A 89 1.78 -4.63 -7.28
C LEU A 89 3.22 -4.21 -7.62
N GLY A 90 3.40 -3.08 -8.30
CA GLY A 90 4.72 -2.53 -8.60
C GLY A 90 5.53 -2.22 -7.33
N HIS A 91 4.86 -1.72 -6.28
CA HIS A 91 5.50 -1.49 -4.98
C HIS A 91 5.84 -2.79 -4.23
N LEU A 92 4.97 -3.81 -4.29
CA LEU A 92 5.21 -5.09 -3.62
C LEU A 92 6.29 -5.92 -4.33
N PHE A 93 6.31 -5.86 -5.66
CA PHE A 93 7.08 -6.74 -6.52
C PHE A 93 7.82 -5.96 -7.63
N PRO A 94 8.73 -5.01 -7.30
CA PRO A 94 9.49 -4.26 -8.30
C PRO A 94 10.45 -5.18 -9.05
N VAL A 95 10.35 -5.18 -10.40
CA VAL A 95 11.13 -6.08 -11.27
C VAL A 95 12.63 -5.92 -11.04
N TRP A 96 13.13 -4.69 -11.05
CA TRP A 96 14.55 -4.39 -10.93
C TRP A 96 15.17 -4.70 -9.55
N LEU A 97 14.34 -4.98 -8.52
CA LEU A 97 14.74 -5.46 -7.20
C LEU A 97 14.45 -6.96 -7.00
N LYS A 98 14.41 -7.72 -8.08
CA LYS A 98 14.11 -9.17 -8.06
C LYS A 98 12.81 -9.46 -7.29
N PHE A 99 11.79 -8.63 -7.51
CA PHE A 99 10.46 -8.70 -6.86
C PHE A 99 10.46 -8.55 -5.33
N ASN A 100 11.52 -7.98 -4.74
CA ASN A 100 11.66 -7.73 -3.31
C ASN A 100 11.43 -6.26 -2.98
N GLY A 101 10.16 -5.83 -2.98
CA GLY A 101 9.74 -4.49 -2.65
C GLY A 101 9.27 -4.28 -1.22
N GLY A 102 8.41 -3.28 -1.03
CA GLY A 102 7.78 -2.94 0.24
C GLY A 102 6.53 -3.78 0.53
N LYS A 103 5.70 -3.30 1.47
CA LYS A 103 4.45 -3.96 1.90
C LYS A 103 3.17 -3.26 1.43
N GLY A 104 3.27 -2.14 0.73
CA GLY A 104 2.18 -1.50 0.02
C GLY A 104 1.27 -0.58 0.83
N VAL A 105 1.36 -0.53 2.16
CA VAL A 105 0.40 0.20 3.00
C VAL A 105 0.33 1.69 2.68
N ALA A 106 1.45 2.39 2.57
CA ALA A 106 1.46 3.83 2.24
C ALA A 106 0.89 4.08 0.84
N THR A 107 1.23 3.24 -0.13
CA THR A 107 0.70 3.32 -1.50
C THR A 107 -0.81 3.07 -1.52
N PHE A 108 -1.30 2.08 -0.76
CA PHE A 108 -2.72 1.80 -0.61
C PHE A 108 -3.47 2.97 0.05
N VAL A 109 -2.89 3.58 1.09
CA VAL A 109 -3.45 4.79 1.71
C VAL A 109 -3.57 5.91 0.69
N GLY A 110 -2.54 6.15 -0.12
CA GLY A 110 -2.59 7.15 -1.20
C GLY A 110 -3.67 6.87 -2.23
N VAL A 111 -3.84 5.61 -2.63
CA VAL A 111 -4.93 5.16 -3.50
C VAL A 111 -6.29 5.44 -2.85
N GLY A 112 -6.51 4.95 -1.63
CA GLY A 112 -7.80 5.02 -0.94
C GLY A 112 -8.29 6.45 -0.70
N LEU A 113 -7.37 7.36 -0.34
CA LEU A 113 -7.67 8.77 -0.11
C LEU A 113 -8.32 9.46 -1.32
N VAL A 114 -7.96 9.04 -2.53
CA VAL A 114 -8.41 9.70 -3.76
C VAL A 114 -9.41 8.86 -4.53
N LEU A 115 -9.30 7.52 -4.51
CA LEU A 115 -10.15 6.63 -5.29
C LEU A 115 -11.59 6.63 -4.79
N SER A 116 -11.81 6.43 -3.52
CA SER A 116 -13.12 6.48 -2.86
C SER A 116 -12.95 6.86 -1.40
N PRO A 117 -12.97 8.16 -1.06
CA PRO A 117 -12.81 8.66 0.31
C PRO A 117 -13.85 8.06 1.27
N GLU A 118 -15.07 7.80 0.80
CA GLU A 118 -16.15 7.23 1.59
C GLU A 118 -15.82 5.80 2.05
N LEU A 119 -15.40 4.94 1.10
CA LEU A 119 -14.98 3.57 1.42
C LEU A 119 -13.70 3.58 2.27
N PHE A 120 -12.77 4.50 1.97
CA PHE A 120 -11.53 4.64 2.73
C PHE A 120 -11.77 5.06 4.18
N LEU A 121 -12.82 5.84 4.47
CA LEU A 121 -13.22 6.20 5.82
C LEU A 121 -13.53 4.94 6.66
N PHE A 122 -14.21 3.95 6.10
CA PHE A 122 -14.44 2.67 6.80
C PHE A 122 -13.13 1.95 7.13
N MET A 123 -12.14 2.00 6.22
CA MET A 123 -10.82 1.48 6.52
C MET A 123 -10.16 2.21 7.70
N VAL A 124 -10.22 3.53 7.74
CA VAL A 124 -9.65 4.32 8.83
C VAL A 124 -10.34 3.96 10.15
N ILE A 125 -11.67 3.95 10.18
CA ILE A 125 -12.45 3.57 11.37
C ILE A 125 -12.06 2.17 11.85
N GLY A 126 -12.07 1.18 10.96
CA GLY A 126 -11.71 -0.20 11.30
C GLY A 126 -10.27 -0.31 11.81
N THR A 127 -9.33 0.43 11.19
CA THR A 127 -7.94 0.48 11.64
C THR A 127 -7.83 1.05 13.06
N VAL A 128 -8.46 2.19 13.31
CA VAL A 128 -8.39 2.86 14.62
C VAL A 128 -9.03 2.00 15.71
N LEU A 129 -10.26 1.53 15.49
CA LEU A 129 -10.97 0.70 16.48
C LEU A 129 -10.17 -0.57 16.82
N THR A 130 -9.70 -1.28 15.81
CA THR A 130 -8.93 -2.51 16.02
C THR A 130 -7.57 -2.21 16.66
N ALA A 131 -6.89 -1.13 16.28
CA ALA A 131 -5.62 -0.75 16.87
C ALA A 131 -5.74 -0.35 18.35
N LEU A 132 -6.81 0.37 18.73
CA LEU A 132 -7.08 0.74 20.12
C LEU A 132 -7.30 -0.50 20.98
N VAL A 133 -8.14 -1.44 20.54
CA VAL A 133 -8.43 -2.68 21.26
C VAL A 133 -7.20 -3.59 21.34
N THR A 134 -6.48 -3.70 20.23
CA THR A 134 -5.37 -4.65 20.13
C THR A 134 -4.02 -4.07 20.53
N ARG A 135 -3.91 -2.75 20.66
CA ARG A 135 -2.63 -2.03 20.87
C ARG A 135 -1.56 -2.38 19.82
N SER A 136 -1.98 -2.74 18.60
CA SER A 136 -1.13 -3.14 17.50
C SER A 136 -1.58 -2.50 16.20
N LEU A 137 -0.73 -1.68 15.58
CA LEU A 137 -1.00 -1.10 14.25
C LEU A 137 -1.09 -2.17 13.15
N THR A 138 -0.37 -3.28 13.30
CA THR A 138 -0.45 -4.38 12.33
C THR A 138 -1.83 -5.06 12.37
N LEU A 139 -2.37 -5.31 13.56
CA LEU A 139 -3.72 -5.85 13.71
C LEU A 139 -4.78 -4.80 13.35
N GLY A 140 -4.52 -3.51 13.65
CA GLY A 140 -5.34 -2.41 13.20
C GLY A 140 -5.51 -2.40 11.68
N MET A 141 -4.42 -2.57 10.93
CA MET A 141 -4.48 -2.69 9.46
C MET A 141 -5.39 -3.85 9.01
N LEU A 142 -5.37 -5.00 9.69
CA LEU A 142 -6.28 -6.11 9.38
C LEU A 142 -7.74 -5.70 9.57
N GLY A 143 -8.06 -5.06 10.71
CA GLY A 143 -9.39 -4.50 10.95
C GLY A 143 -9.79 -3.50 9.88
N GLY A 144 -8.88 -2.62 9.49
CA GLY A 144 -9.09 -1.66 8.40
C GLY A 144 -9.45 -2.34 7.09
N PHE A 145 -8.69 -3.35 6.67
CA PHE A 145 -8.98 -4.10 5.45
C PHE A 145 -10.30 -4.87 5.54
N PHE A 146 -10.63 -5.41 6.70
CA PHE A 146 -11.92 -6.07 6.93
C PHE A 146 -13.08 -5.09 6.75
N PHE A 147 -13.05 -3.92 7.40
CA PHE A 147 -14.09 -2.89 7.28
C PHE A 147 -14.18 -2.33 5.86
N TYR A 148 -13.05 -2.09 5.20
CA TYR A 148 -13.00 -1.64 3.81
C TYR A 148 -13.65 -2.65 2.86
N THR A 149 -13.29 -3.93 2.98
CA THR A 149 -13.86 -5.01 2.16
C THR A 149 -15.35 -5.17 2.41
N SER A 150 -15.79 -5.10 3.68
CA SER A 150 -17.20 -5.15 4.04
C SER A 150 -17.99 -3.98 3.43
N ALA A 151 -17.43 -2.77 3.47
CA ALA A 151 -18.06 -1.60 2.85
C ALA A 151 -18.21 -1.76 1.33
N ILE A 152 -17.21 -2.29 0.63
CA ILE A 152 -17.29 -2.59 -0.81
C ILE A 152 -18.41 -3.59 -1.11
N ILE A 153 -18.53 -4.65 -0.31
CA ILE A 153 -19.57 -5.68 -0.50
C ILE A 153 -20.96 -5.08 -0.26
N ILE A 154 -21.14 -4.36 0.86
CA ILE A 154 -22.42 -3.76 1.24
C ILE A 154 -22.87 -2.69 0.22
N SER A 155 -21.94 -1.92 -0.34
CA SER A 155 -22.24 -0.91 -1.37
C SER A 155 -22.52 -1.51 -2.77
N GLY A 156 -22.42 -2.84 -2.94
CA GLY A 156 -22.64 -3.51 -4.22
C GLY A 156 -21.52 -3.29 -5.26
N GLN A 157 -20.36 -2.78 -4.84
CA GLN A 157 -19.26 -2.40 -5.75
C GLN A 157 -18.22 -3.51 -5.94
N LEU A 158 -18.51 -4.74 -5.51
CA LEU A 158 -17.55 -5.85 -5.52
C LEU A 158 -16.90 -6.07 -6.89
N GLN A 159 -17.70 -6.04 -7.96
CA GLN A 159 -17.21 -6.29 -9.32
C GLN A 159 -16.17 -5.23 -9.74
N THR A 160 -16.41 -3.96 -9.43
CA THR A 160 -15.49 -2.86 -9.76
C THR A 160 -14.18 -2.95 -8.99
N TYR A 161 -14.24 -3.33 -7.69
CA TYR A 161 -13.09 -3.31 -6.79
C TYR A 161 -12.35 -4.65 -6.65
N ILE A 162 -12.76 -5.70 -7.40
CA ILE A 162 -12.19 -7.06 -7.24
C ILE A 162 -10.66 -7.10 -7.40
N LEU A 163 -10.09 -6.33 -8.33
CA LEU A 163 -8.64 -6.26 -8.52
C LEU A 163 -7.93 -5.63 -7.31
N LEU A 164 -8.55 -4.62 -6.68
CA LEU A 164 -7.99 -4.00 -5.49
C LEU A 164 -8.06 -4.93 -4.28
N LEU A 165 -9.12 -5.74 -4.16
CA LEU A 165 -9.22 -6.78 -3.13
C LEU A 165 -8.14 -7.86 -3.31
N LEU A 166 -7.79 -8.22 -4.54
CA LEU A 166 -6.64 -9.10 -4.81
C LEU A 166 -5.32 -8.48 -4.34
N ALA A 167 -5.13 -7.18 -4.55
CA ALA A 167 -3.96 -6.47 -4.02
C ALA A 167 -3.90 -6.51 -2.48
N ILE A 168 -5.04 -6.35 -1.79
CA ILE A 168 -5.13 -6.49 -0.33
C ILE A 168 -4.68 -7.90 0.11
N VAL A 169 -5.13 -8.96 -0.55
CA VAL A 169 -4.71 -10.33 -0.23
C VAL A 169 -3.19 -10.48 -0.34
N LEU A 170 -2.59 -9.96 -1.41
CA LEU A 170 -1.13 -9.99 -1.59
C LEU A 170 -0.38 -9.17 -0.52
N MET A 171 -0.94 -8.02 -0.12
CA MET A 171 -0.42 -7.23 1.00
C MET A 171 -0.46 -8.01 2.31
N LEU A 172 -1.55 -8.74 2.60
CA LEU A 172 -1.67 -9.60 3.78
C LEU A 172 -0.62 -10.71 3.77
N ILE A 173 -0.38 -11.35 2.63
CA ILE A 173 0.69 -12.34 2.47
C ILE A 173 2.06 -11.73 2.81
N LYS A 174 2.35 -10.52 2.29
CA LYS A 174 3.60 -9.79 2.62
C LYS A 174 3.70 -9.37 4.10
N HIS A 175 2.59 -9.31 4.82
CA HIS A 175 2.56 -8.97 6.25
C HIS A 175 2.55 -10.20 7.17
N LYS A 176 2.56 -11.43 6.64
CA LYS A 176 2.43 -12.66 7.44
C LYS A 176 3.33 -12.68 8.68
N SER A 177 4.60 -12.36 8.55
CA SER A 177 5.55 -12.32 9.67
C SER A 177 5.19 -11.28 10.74
N ASN A 178 4.77 -10.07 10.32
CA ASN A 178 4.38 -9.02 11.25
C ASN A 178 3.05 -9.35 11.97
N ILE A 179 2.13 -10.02 11.27
CA ILE A 179 0.86 -10.49 11.86
C ILE A 179 1.18 -11.52 12.94
N GLN A 180 1.99 -12.53 12.61
CA GLN A 180 2.41 -13.56 13.56
C GLN A 180 3.09 -12.95 14.79
N GLU A 181 4.09 -12.07 14.60
CA GLU A 181 4.78 -11.36 15.68
C GLU A 181 3.80 -10.56 16.57
N SER A 182 2.78 -9.92 15.96
CA SER A 182 1.79 -9.14 16.70
C SER A 182 0.82 -10.00 17.51
N LEU A 183 0.55 -11.23 17.06
CA LEU A 183 -0.26 -12.20 17.79
C LEU A 183 0.52 -12.83 18.95
N ASP A 184 1.79 -13.16 18.73
CA ASP A 184 2.64 -13.82 19.74
C ASP A 184 2.99 -12.88 20.92
N ARG A 185 3.05 -11.57 20.69
CA ARG A 185 3.21 -10.56 21.76
C ARG A 185 2.02 -10.46 22.73
N LYS A 186 0.91 -11.10 22.41
CA LYS A 186 -0.32 -11.08 23.23
C LYS A 186 -0.51 -12.35 24.06
N LYS A 187 0.30 -13.35 23.83
CA LYS A 187 0.42 -14.55 24.66
C LYS A 187 1.41 -14.31 25.78
#